data_c276876629d470bfed0a1c102b2a073a
#
_entry.id   c276876629d470bfed0a1c102b2a073a
#
_cell.length_a   1.000
_cell.length_b   1.000
_cell.length_c   1.000
_cell.angle_alpha   90.00
_cell.angle_beta   90.00
_cell.angle_gamma   90.00
#
_symmetry.space_group_name_H-M   'P 1'
#
loop_
_entity.id
_entity.type
_entity.pdbx_description
1 polymer ?
#
loop_
_entity_poly.entity_id
_entity_poly.type
_entity_poly.pdbx_seq_one_letter_code
_entity_poly.pdbx_strand_id
1 'polypeptide(L)'
;MAATAGIVTTADSAGQSAAAARSGPLTRGNIVARIERMPGNAMHIRARLLIGLATFFDGFDVIAIAATLPLLIAQWSLTPGQIGVLIAAPSVGQLVGALLFPGLAERFGRLRSIGWSAGIIGLMSIACGFAPSFEIFLLLRIVQGLGLGGELPVAATYINEVTRAHGRGRFVLLYEVVFPIGLMVSNGVGAWLVPHYGWEVMYFIGGVPLVLFFILRRVIPESPRWLAEKGRLEEADAALRAFEARAKDPLPPPVNAGSYDRMTQHPRRRVRDLVSKAYLGRTLAVWMLWATCGFIQYGLSTWLPTVYKTVYHAPLQLALNLAAGASVLGVVGSLVCAMIVDKVGRKPVINVSFLLCALSLVLAGVFHASNVYVVATFCALAMGFLASGFITAYVYTPELYPTSVRAMGCGLGGAWLKLAAIFAPGLIASTIGSGNLSVAFFALSVVPALAAVTVYFLGIETKGRVLEELEV
;
A
#
# COMPACT_ATOMS: atom_id res chain seq x y z
N MET A 1 -55.31 20.69 52.50
CA MET A 1 -55.58 19.80 51.36
C MET A 1 -54.40 19.89 50.40
N ALA A 2 -53.74 18.78 50.22
CA ALA A 2 -52.50 18.64 49.55
C ALA A 2 -52.62 18.64 48.00
N ALA A 3 -51.63 19.19 47.31
CA ALA A 3 -51.39 18.94 45.90
C ALA A 3 -49.95 18.53 45.78
N THR A 4 -49.71 17.21 45.70
CA THR A 4 -48.47 16.54 45.28
C THR A 4 -48.45 16.50 43.76
N ALA A 5 -47.72 17.39 43.15
CA ALA A 5 -47.36 17.28 41.71
C ALA A 5 -46.08 16.44 41.56
N GLY A 6 -46.22 15.33 40.87
CA GLY A 6 -45.15 14.35 40.67
C GLY A 6 -44.00 14.86 39.79
N ILE A 7 -42.83 14.64 40.26
CA ILE A 7 -41.58 14.74 39.50
C ILE A 7 -41.55 13.49 38.60
N VAL A 8 -41.96 13.60 37.34
CA VAL A 8 -41.74 12.58 36.33
C VAL A 8 -40.30 12.74 35.86
N THR A 9 -39.51 11.72 36.12
CA THR A 9 -38.07 11.60 35.95
C THR A 9 -37.65 11.74 34.51
N THR A 10 -36.78 12.72 34.22
CA THR A 10 -36.07 12.95 32.95
C THR A 10 -35.12 11.82 32.57
N ALA A 11 -34.96 10.79 33.42
CA ALA A 11 -34.16 9.60 33.15
C ALA A 11 -34.84 8.60 32.19
N ASP A 12 -36.18 8.54 32.17
CA ASP A 12 -36.93 7.62 31.29
C ASP A 12 -36.98 8.10 29.84
N SER A 13 -36.89 9.40 29.57
CA SER A 13 -36.88 9.93 28.19
C SER A 13 -35.57 9.68 27.46
N ALA A 14 -34.43 9.68 28.15
CA ALA A 14 -33.15 9.33 27.58
C ALA A 14 -33.03 7.81 27.29
N GLY A 15 -33.59 6.97 28.16
CA GLY A 15 -33.68 5.52 27.96
C GLY A 15 -34.64 5.15 26.82
N GLN A 16 -35.74 5.82 26.67
CA GLN A 16 -36.72 5.62 25.59
C GLN A 16 -36.20 6.16 24.24
N SER A 17 -35.47 7.26 24.22
CA SER A 17 -34.78 7.78 23.01
C SER A 17 -33.69 6.83 22.53
N ALA A 18 -32.90 6.23 23.43
CA ALA A 18 -31.91 5.20 23.10
C ALA A 18 -32.56 3.87 22.65
N ALA A 19 -33.77 3.54 23.19
CA ALA A 19 -34.55 2.38 22.77
C ALA A 19 -35.27 2.61 21.43
N ALA A 20 -35.75 3.80 21.16
CA ALA A 20 -36.39 4.19 19.89
C ALA A 20 -35.39 4.24 18.73
N ALA A 21 -34.12 4.52 18.99
CA ALA A 21 -33.02 4.35 18.00
C ALA A 21 -32.77 2.87 17.62
N ARG A 22 -33.41 1.92 18.35
CA ARG A 22 -33.33 0.45 18.11
C ARG A 22 -34.46 -0.11 17.23
N SER A 23 -35.40 0.69 16.74
CA SER A 23 -36.70 0.22 16.24
C SER A 23 -36.80 0.08 14.70
N GLY A 24 -35.71 0.03 13.96
CA GLY A 24 -35.77 -0.42 12.58
C GLY A 24 -35.42 -1.92 12.45
N PRO A 25 -36.02 -2.66 11.50
CA PRO A 25 -35.60 -4.05 11.25
C PRO A 25 -34.08 -4.11 10.99
N LEU A 26 -33.43 -5.11 11.57
CA LEU A 26 -32.00 -5.32 11.40
C LEU A 26 -31.76 -5.81 9.97
N THR A 27 -31.54 -4.86 9.05
CA THR A 27 -31.28 -5.13 7.62
C THR A 27 -29.87 -4.71 7.26
N ARG A 28 -29.39 -5.20 6.12
CA ARG A 28 -28.11 -4.76 5.55
C ARG A 28 -28.08 -3.25 5.34
N GLY A 29 -29.18 -2.68 4.80
CA GLY A 29 -29.28 -1.24 4.56
C GLY A 29 -29.21 -0.42 5.85
N ASN A 30 -29.78 -0.93 6.96
CA ASN A 30 -29.68 -0.28 8.27
C ASN A 30 -28.24 -0.24 8.77
N ILE A 31 -27.48 -1.34 8.66
CA ILE A 31 -26.05 -1.38 9.02
C ILE A 31 -25.26 -0.36 8.20
N VAL A 32 -25.46 -0.30 6.87
CA VAL A 32 -24.77 0.65 5.99
C VAL A 32 -25.14 2.10 6.34
N ALA A 33 -26.42 2.41 6.55
CA ALA A 33 -26.88 3.75 6.92
C ALA A 33 -26.24 4.24 8.24
N ARG A 34 -26.08 3.35 9.20
CA ARG A 34 -25.42 3.64 10.48
C ARG A 34 -23.92 3.88 10.33
N ILE A 35 -23.24 3.18 9.42
CA ILE A 35 -21.82 3.45 9.09
C ILE A 35 -21.72 4.84 8.46
N GLU A 36 -22.56 5.16 7.49
CA GLU A 36 -22.47 6.42 6.75
C GLU A 36 -22.74 7.67 7.61
N ARG A 37 -23.54 7.57 8.66
CA ARG A 37 -23.76 8.67 9.61
C ARG A 37 -22.61 8.89 10.60
N MET A 38 -21.69 7.92 10.72
CA MET A 38 -20.69 7.91 11.79
C MET A 38 -19.44 8.71 11.38
N PRO A 39 -19.09 9.77 12.12
CA PRO A 39 -17.82 10.47 11.93
C PRO A 39 -16.65 9.59 12.35
N GLY A 40 -15.44 9.91 11.85
CA GLY A 40 -14.22 9.24 12.30
C GLY A 40 -14.03 9.41 13.81
N ASN A 41 -13.79 8.31 14.51
CA ASN A 41 -13.66 8.27 15.96
C ASN A 41 -12.41 7.47 16.40
N ALA A 42 -12.20 7.35 17.70
CA ALA A 42 -11.02 6.66 18.26
C ALA A 42 -10.89 5.20 17.79
N MET A 43 -12.01 4.49 17.50
CA MET A 43 -11.97 3.12 16.98
C MET A 43 -11.42 3.07 15.54
N HIS A 44 -11.81 4.02 14.69
CA HIS A 44 -11.27 4.16 13.33
C HIS A 44 -9.76 4.45 13.35
N ILE A 45 -9.31 5.33 14.25
CA ILE A 45 -7.87 5.63 14.42
C ILE A 45 -7.14 4.38 14.89
N ARG A 46 -7.68 3.67 15.89
CA ARG A 46 -7.10 2.42 16.41
C ARG A 46 -7.00 1.34 15.32
N ALA A 47 -8.07 1.15 14.54
CA ALA A 47 -8.08 0.23 13.41
C ALA A 47 -7.02 0.60 12.37
N ARG A 48 -6.93 1.89 12.00
CA ARG A 48 -5.93 2.39 11.05
C ARG A 48 -4.51 2.20 11.54
N LEU A 49 -4.23 2.45 12.82
CA LEU A 49 -2.88 2.27 13.39
C LEU A 49 -2.46 0.80 13.41
N LEU A 50 -3.35 -0.10 13.85
CA LEU A 50 -3.03 -1.52 13.93
C LEU A 50 -2.87 -2.16 12.55
N ILE A 51 -3.73 -1.84 11.60
CA ILE A 51 -3.63 -2.34 10.23
C ILE A 51 -2.46 -1.66 9.53
N GLY A 52 -2.28 -0.34 9.74
CA GLY A 52 -1.13 0.41 9.22
C GLY A 52 0.22 -0.12 9.69
N LEU A 53 0.28 -0.78 10.85
CA LEU A 53 1.51 -1.43 11.29
C LEU A 53 1.91 -2.58 10.35
N ALA A 54 0.95 -3.34 9.79
CA ALA A 54 1.25 -4.37 8.80
C ALA A 54 1.78 -3.72 7.51
N THR A 55 1.15 -2.66 7.02
CA THR A 55 1.59 -1.91 5.83
C THR A 55 2.94 -1.21 6.05
N PHE A 56 3.22 -0.74 7.27
CA PHE A 56 4.54 -0.22 7.63
C PHE A 56 5.62 -1.28 7.43
N PHE A 57 5.36 -2.51 7.89
CA PHE A 57 6.31 -3.61 7.76
C PHE A 57 6.38 -4.19 6.34
N ASP A 58 5.36 -4.02 5.49
CA ASP A 58 5.49 -4.27 4.04
C ASP A 58 6.54 -3.31 3.44
N GLY A 59 6.43 -2.01 3.71
CA GLY A 59 7.46 -1.03 3.33
C GLY A 59 8.84 -1.33 3.93
N PHE A 60 8.88 -1.70 5.20
CA PHE A 60 10.13 -2.07 5.89
C PHE A 60 10.83 -3.25 5.20
N ASP A 61 10.09 -4.30 4.84
CA ASP A 61 10.62 -5.50 4.24
C ASP A 61 11.19 -5.27 2.83
N VAL A 62 10.58 -4.42 2.02
CA VAL A 62 11.08 -4.04 0.69
C VAL A 62 12.52 -3.54 0.75
N ILE A 63 12.86 -2.78 1.78
CA ILE A 63 14.20 -2.20 1.96
C ILE A 63 15.12 -3.09 2.81
N ALA A 64 14.59 -3.97 3.64
CA ALA A 64 15.41 -4.85 4.46
C ALA A 64 16.41 -5.65 3.61
N ILE A 65 15.98 -6.18 2.46
CA ILE A 65 16.89 -6.86 1.52
C ILE A 65 17.95 -5.92 0.96
N ALA A 66 17.63 -4.67 0.64
CA ALA A 66 18.58 -3.71 0.10
C ALA A 66 19.72 -3.41 1.07
N ALA A 67 19.40 -3.22 2.36
CA ALA A 67 20.37 -2.96 3.40
C ALA A 67 21.27 -4.18 3.71
N THR A 68 20.73 -5.39 3.58
CA THR A 68 21.41 -6.64 3.94
C THR A 68 22.17 -7.28 2.77
N LEU A 69 21.77 -6.99 1.54
CA LEU A 69 22.30 -7.60 0.33
C LEU A 69 23.83 -7.56 0.21
N PRO A 70 24.53 -6.45 0.53
CA PRO A 70 25.99 -6.42 0.46
C PRO A 70 26.71 -7.43 1.38
N LEU A 71 26.07 -7.79 2.51
CA LEU A 71 26.59 -8.81 3.44
C LEU A 71 26.25 -10.23 2.97
N LEU A 72 25.01 -10.43 2.49
CA LEU A 72 24.57 -11.70 1.92
C LEU A 72 25.41 -12.12 0.70
N ILE A 73 25.76 -11.16 -0.17
CA ILE A 73 26.68 -11.40 -1.31
C ILE A 73 28.02 -11.91 -0.81
N ALA A 74 28.57 -11.28 0.21
CA ALA A 74 29.87 -11.67 0.75
C ALA A 74 29.83 -13.03 1.47
N GLN A 75 28.75 -13.30 2.21
CA GLN A 75 28.59 -14.54 2.99
C GLN A 75 28.35 -15.77 2.13
N TRP A 76 27.51 -15.64 1.09
CA TRP A 76 27.13 -16.77 0.22
C TRP A 76 27.77 -16.73 -1.16
N SER A 77 28.68 -15.81 -1.44
CA SER A 77 29.38 -15.63 -2.73
C SER A 77 28.42 -15.60 -3.92
N LEU A 78 27.35 -14.80 -3.79
CA LEU A 78 26.24 -14.78 -4.75
C LEU A 78 26.67 -14.25 -6.13
N THR A 79 26.27 -14.95 -7.16
CA THR A 79 26.40 -14.49 -8.56
C THR A 79 25.37 -13.39 -8.86
N PRO A 80 25.58 -12.52 -9.86
CA PRO A 80 24.60 -11.49 -10.25
C PRO A 80 23.22 -12.05 -10.55
N GLY A 81 23.12 -13.23 -11.17
CA GLY A 81 21.85 -13.91 -11.43
C GLY A 81 21.12 -14.30 -10.14
N GLN A 82 21.84 -14.88 -9.17
CA GLN A 82 21.28 -15.24 -7.86
C GLN A 82 20.79 -14.00 -7.09
N ILE A 83 21.52 -12.89 -7.16
CA ILE A 83 21.12 -11.62 -6.56
C ILE A 83 19.79 -11.14 -7.16
N GLY A 84 19.67 -11.15 -8.49
CA GLY A 84 18.42 -10.76 -9.16
C GLY A 84 17.23 -11.63 -8.74
N VAL A 85 17.42 -12.95 -8.68
CA VAL A 85 16.40 -13.91 -8.23
C VAL A 85 16.02 -13.66 -6.77
N LEU A 86 17.00 -13.39 -5.91
CA LEU A 86 16.77 -13.15 -4.48
C LEU A 86 15.92 -11.89 -4.23
N ILE A 87 16.18 -10.81 -4.94
CA ILE A 87 15.41 -9.57 -4.84
C ILE A 87 13.99 -9.77 -5.41
N ALA A 88 13.85 -10.54 -6.50
CA ALA A 88 12.57 -10.82 -7.13
C ALA A 88 11.69 -11.82 -6.35
N ALA A 89 12.30 -12.68 -5.54
CA ALA A 89 11.63 -13.80 -4.86
C ALA A 89 10.36 -13.42 -4.08
N PRO A 90 10.36 -12.37 -3.24
CA PRO A 90 9.14 -11.97 -2.54
C PRO A 90 8.02 -11.55 -3.50
N SER A 91 8.36 -10.91 -4.64
CA SER A 91 7.37 -10.43 -5.59
C SER A 91 6.62 -11.59 -6.28
N VAL A 92 7.25 -12.74 -6.45
CA VAL A 92 6.58 -13.97 -6.93
C VAL A 92 5.52 -14.42 -5.91
N GLY A 93 5.89 -14.50 -4.64
CA GLY A 93 4.96 -14.80 -3.55
C GLY A 93 3.84 -13.76 -3.45
N GLN A 94 4.19 -12.47 -3.57
CA GLN A 94 3.22 -11.36 -3.53
C GLN A 94 2.17 -11.45 -4.63
N LEU A 95 2.54 -11.85 -5.83
CA LEU A 95 1.59 -12.03 -6.94
C LEU A 95 0.56 -13.12 -6.59
N VAL A 96 1.00 -14.25 -6.07
CA VAL A 96 0.11 -15.34 -5.62
C VAL A 96 -0.73 -14.90 -4.43
N GLY A 97 -0.14 -14.24 -3.44
CA GLY A 97 -0.81 -13.73 -2.26
C GLY A 97 -1.93 -12.73 -2.57
N ALA A 98 -1.67 -11.81 -3.51
CA ALA A 98 -2.65 -10.81 -3.95
C ALA A 98 -3.90 -11.42 -4.62
N LEU A 99 -3.77 -12.62 -5.20
CA LEU A 99 -4.91 -13.36 -5.76
C LEU A 99 -5.62 -14.22 -4.71
N LEU A 100 -4.87 -14.82 -3.80
CA LEU A 100 -5.38 -15.78 -2.81
C LEU A 100 -6.11 -15.10 -1.64
N PHE A 101 -5.50 -14.08 -1.04
CA PHE A 101 -5.99 -13.50 0.21
C PHE A 101 -7.33 -12.77 0.11
N PRO A 102 -7.67 -12.05 -0.98
CA PRO A 102 -9.03 -11.51 -1.15
C PRO A 102 -10.10 -12.58 -1.10
N GLY A 103 -9.87 -13.76 -1.70
CA GLY A 103 -10.77 -14.91 -1.61
C GLY A 103 -10.89 -15.46 -0.19
N LEU A 104 -9.79 -15.55 0.54
CA LEU A 104 -9.78 -15.93 1.97
C LEU A 104 -10.53 -14.90 2.82
N ALA A 105 -10.33 -13.60 2.55
CA ALA A 105 -11.01 -12.52 3.26
C ALA A 105 -12.53 -12.52 3.02
N GLU A 106 -12.97 -12.88 1.81
CA GLU A 106 -14.39 -13.07 1.52
C GLU A 106 -14.99 -14.26 2.29
N ARG A 107 -14.24 -15.35 2.45
CA ARG A 107 -14.73 -16.57 3.10
C ARG A 107 -14.67 -16.51 4.63
N PHE A 108 -13.57 -16.02 5.18
CA PHE A 108 -13.24 -16.14 6.60
C PHE A 108 -13.29 -14.83 7.38
N GLY A 109 -13.39 -13.68 6.70
CA GLY A 109 -13.40 -12.33 7.28
C GLY A 109 -12.11 -11.56 7.00
N ARG A 110 -12.24 -10.23 7.07
CA ARG A 110 -11.15 -9.30 6.74
C ARG A 110 -10.03 -9.39 7.76
N LEU A 111 -10.36 -9.31 9.05
CA LEU A 111 -9.36 -9.31 10.12
C LEU A 111 -8.64 -10.64 10.29
N ARG A 112 -9.32 -11.77 10.01
CA ARG A 112 -8.64 -13.08 10.03
C ARG A 112 -7.59 -13.14 8.92
N SER A 113 -7.95 -12.71 7.73
CA SER A 113 -7.04 -12.73 6.57
C SER A 113 -5.86 -11.79 6.76
N ILE A 114 -6.06 -10.58 7.29
CA ILE A 114 -4.97 -9.66 7.65
C ILE A 114 -4.08 -10.29 8.72
N GLY A 115 -4.67 -10.93 9.74
CA GLY A 115 -3.92 -11.63 10.78
C GLY A 115 -3.05 -12.76 10.21
N TRP A 116 -3.59 -13.61 9.33
CA TRP A 116 -2.81 -14.67 8.68
C TRP A 116 -1.69 -14.12 7.82
N SER A 117 -1.96 -13.07 7.05
CA SER A 117 -0.95 -12.35 6.26
C SER A 117 0.18 -11.84 7.16
N ALA A 118 -0.13 -11.08 8.21
CA ALA A 118 0.84 -10.58 9.18
C ALA A 118 1.60 -11.71 9.90
N GLY A 119 0.91 -12.82 10.20
CA GLY A 119 1.51 -14.01 10.78
C GLY A 119 2.56 -14.65 9.87
N ILE A 120 2.24 -14.80 8.58
CA ILE A 120 3.19 -15.32 7.58
C ILE A 120 4.36 -14.37 7.41
N ILE A 121 4.11 -13.07 7.27
CA ILE A 121 5.17 -12.05 7.14
C ILE A 121 6.14 -12.16 8.32
N GLY A 122 5.63 -12.07 9.55
CA GLY A 122 6.47 -12.04 10.74
C GLY A 122 7.20 -13.36 11.00
N LEU A 123 6.51 -14.50 10.85
CA LEU A 123 7.12 -15.83 11.06
C LEU A 123 8.22 -16.12 10.05
N MET A 124 7.96 -15.84 8.76
CA MET A 124 8.95 -16.05 7.70
C MET A 124 10.11 -15.07 7.80
N SER A 125 9.84 -13.84 8.25
CA SER A 125 10.91 -12.87 8.52
C SER A 125 11.85 -13.39 9.61
N ILE A 126 11.33 -13.83 10.76
CA ILE A 126 12.14 -14.44 11.82
C ILE A 126 12.93 -15.64 11.28
N ALA A 127 12.28 -16.52 10.52
CA ALA A 127 12.92 -17.67 9.92
C ALA A 127 14.05 -17.28 8.95
N CYS A 128 13.90 -16.20 8.19
CA CYS A 128 14.97 -15.64 7.34
C CYS A 128 16.20 -15.26 8.15
N GLY A 129 16.03 -14.69 9.35
CA GLY A 129 17.15 -14.37 10.24
C GLY A 129 17.97 -15.57 10.72
N PHE A 130 17.41 -16.78 10.65
CA PHE A 130 18.08 -18.04 10.97
C PHE A 130 18.46 -18.86 9.74
N ALA A 131 18.31 -18.33 8.52
CA ALA A 131 18.57 -19.11 7.31
C ALA A 131 20.05 -19.48 7.15
N PRO A 132 20.38 -20.79 7.06
CA PRO A 132 21.78 -21.24 6.98
C PRO A 132 22.34 -21.17 5.56
N SER A 133 21.50 -21.07 4.51
CA SER A 133 21.92 -21.07 3.12
C SER A 133 21.04 -20.15 2.27
N PHE A 134 21.57 -19.81 1.09
CA PHE A 134 20.86 -19.02 0.08
C PHE A 134 19.52 -19.66 -0.33
N GLU A 135 19.49 -21.00 -0.56
CA GLU A 135 18.30 -21.69 -1.05
C GLU A 135 17.17 -21.65 -0.01
N ILE A 136 17.48 -21.86 1.27
CA ILE A 136 16.51 -21.78 2.36
C ILE A 136 16.02 -20.34 2.51
N PHE A 137 16.93 -19.37 2.50
CA PHE A 137 16.57 -17.96 2.56
C PHE A 137 15.65 -17.57 1.39
N LEU A 138 15.99 -17.98 0.16
CA LEU A 138 15.18 -17.74 -1.04
C LEU A 138 13.76 -18.30 -0.90
N LEU A 139 13.64 -19.55 -0.45
CA LEU A 139 12.33 -20.18 -0.24
C LEU A 139 11.50 -19.43 0.81
N LEU A 140 12.12 -19.06 1.94
CA LEU A 140 11.46 -18.29 2.98
C LEU A 140 10.97 -16.92 2.48
N ARG A 141 11.77 -16.24 1.63
CA ARG A 141 11.39 -14.97 0.99
C ARG A 141 10.20 -15.11 0.04
N ILE A 142 10.09 -16.21 -0.71
CA ILE A 142 8.91 -16.49 -1.55
C ILE A 142 7.67 -16.68 -0.68
N VAL A 143 7.78 -17.49 0.39
CA VAL A 143 6.65 -17.76 1.29
C VAL A 143 6.25 -16.49 2.05
N GLN A 144 7.21 -15.67 2.50
CA GLN A 144 6.95 -14.37 3.10
C GLN A 144 6.18 -13.45 2.15
N GLY A 145 6.53 -13.50 0.87
CA GLY A 145 5.83 -12.79 -0.20
C GLY A 145 4.35 -13.09 -0.27
N LEU A 146 3.90 -14.32 0.01
CA LEU A 146 2.46 -14.63 0.06
C LEU A 146 1.72 -13.75 1.08
N GLY A 147 2.32 -13.55 2.25
CA GLY A 147 1.77 -12.65 3.26
C GLY A 147 1.74 -11.19 2.76
N LEU A 148 2.88 -10.67 2.31
CA LEU A 148 3.02 -9.29 1.82
C LEU A 148 2.05 -8.97 0.68
N GLY A 149 1.82 -9.91 -0.26
CA GLY A 149 0.88 -9.72 -1.36
C GLY A 149 -0.59 -9.69 -0.94
N GLY A 150 -0.91 -10.40 0.14
CA GLY A 150 -2.30 -10.49 0.65
C GLY A 150 -2.68 -9.36 1.59
N GLU A 151 -1.72 -8.71 2.22
CA GLU A 151 -1.96 -7.70 3.25
C GLU A 151 -2.70 -6.49 2.68
N LEU A 152 -2.08 -5.80 1.73
CA LEU A 152 -2.54 -4.50 1.23
C LEU A 152 -3.98 -4.51 0.68
N PRO A 153 -4.40 -5.44 -0.21
CA PRO A 153 -5.75 -5.41 -0.76
C PRO A 153 -6.83 -5.69 0.29
N VAL A 154 -6.54 -6.55 1.28
CA VAL A 154 -7.51 -6.89 2.34
C VAL A 154 -7.57 -5.75 3.36
N ALA A 155 -6.45 -5.15 3.71
CA ALA A 155 -6.35 -4.01 4.60
C ALA A 155 -7.09 -2.79 4.04
N ALA A 156 -6.85 -2.44 2.77
CA ALA A 156 -7.56 -1.38 2.08
C ALA A 156 -9.07 -1.63 2.03
N THR A 157 -9.49 -2.88 1.79
CA THR A 157 -10.91 -3.26 1.80
C THR A 157 -11.53 -3.04 3.18
N TYR A 158 -10.89 -3.53 4.26
CA TYR A 158 -11.40 -3.33 5.61
C TYR A 158 -11.54 -1.84 5.97
N ILE A 159 -10.49 -1.04 5.71
CA ILE A 159 -10.50 0.41 5.98
C ILE A 159 -11.65 1.11 5.23
N ASN A 160 -11.87 0.73 3.96
CA ASN A 160 -12.98 1.27 3.17
C ASN A 160 -14.35 0.85 3.70
N GLU A 161 -14.50 -0.37 4.19
CA GLU A 161 -15.76 -0.91 4.69
C GLU A 161 -16.20 -0.31 6.03
N VAL A 162 -15.27 0.08 6.89
CA VAL A 162 -15.58 0.70 8.19
C VAL A 162 -15.70 2.22 8.12
N THR A 163 -15.29 2.86 7.03
CA THR A 163 -15.26 4.32 6.88
C THR A 163 -16.45 4.81 6.06
N ARG A 164 -17.08 5.92 6.49
CA ARG A 164 -18.14 6.59 5.71
C ARG A 164 -17.60 7.11 4.37
N ALA A 165 -18.48 7.26 3.37
CA ALA A 165 -18.12 7.73 2.04
C ALA A 165 -17.50 9.13 2.07
N HIS A 166 -18.06 10.05 2.86
CA HIS A 166 -17.54 11.41 2.98
C HIS A 166 -16.22 11.45 3.77
N GLY A 167 -15.15 11.91 3.14
CA GLY A 167 -13.81 11.98 3.74
C GLY A 167 -12.99 10.67 3.66
N ARG A 168 -13.52 9.62 3.03
CA ARG A 168 -12.85 8.33 2.85
C ARG A 168 -11.50 8.47 2.13
N GLY A 169 -11.45 9.29 1.08
CA GLY A 169 -10.22 9.49 0.31
C GLY A 169 -9.05 9.97 1.18
N ARG A 170 -9.26 11.03 1.97
CA ARG A 170 -8.25 11.54 2.91
C ARG A 170 -7.85 10.49 3.96
N PHE A 171 -8.80 9.71 4.44
CA PHE A 171 -8.53 8.67 5.44
C PHE A 171 -7.67 7.54 4.89
N VAL A 172 -7.94 7.12 3.64
CA VAL A 172 -7.15 6.10 2.93
C VAL A 172 -5.76 6.64 2.56
N LEU A 173 -5.66 7.89 2.07
CA LEU A 173 -4.35 8.48 1.76
C LEU A 173 -3.44 8.56 2.99
N LEU A 174 -3.98 8.94 4.15
CA LEU A 174 -3.22 8.95 5.40
C LEU A 174 -2.79 7.55 5.86
N TYR A 175 -3.52 6.52 5.45
CA TYR A 175 -3.11 5.14 5.65
C TYR A 175 -1.95 4.77 4.71
N GLU A 176 -2.01 5.13 3.43
CA GLU A 176 -0.98 4.81 2.43
C GLU A 176 0.38 5.48 2.71
N VAL A 177 0.41 6.65 3.39
CA VAL A 177 1.68 7.31 3.79
C VAL A 177 2.52 6.45 4.73
N VAL A 178 1.92 5.48 5.42
CA VAL A 178 2.63 4.59 6.34
C VAL A 178 3.65 3.69 5.61
N PHE A 179 3.38 3.32 4.35
CA PHE A 179 4.31 2.53 3.53
C PHE A 179 5.64 3.27 3.24
N PRO A 180 5.66 4.51 2.70
CA PRO A 180 6.89 5.28 2.54
C PRO A 180 7.67 5.52 3.85
N ILE A 181 6.94 5.68 4.97
CA ILE A 181 7.57 5.78 6.28
C ILE A 181 8.28 4.47 6.64
N GLY A 182 7.68 3.32 6.34
CA GLY A 182 8.30 2.00 6.49
C GLY A 182 9.61 1.88 5.71
N LEU A 183 9.62 2.31 4.43
CA LEU A 183 10.83 2.37 3.60
C LEU A 183 11.93 3.22 4.24
N MET A 184 11.58 4.43 4.69
CA MET A 184 12.53 5.37 5.29
C MET A 184 13.11 4.83 6.60
N VAL A 185 12.25 4.31 7.49
CA VAL A 185 12.69 3.76 8.78
C VAL A 185 13.56 2.52 8.56
N SER A 186 13.21 1.64 7.63
CA SER A 186 14.02 0.46 7.28
C SER A 186 15.42 0.84 6.82
N ASN A 187 15.56 1.86 5.96
CA ASN A 187 16.88 2.36 5.55
C ASN A 187 17.67 2.93 6.72
N GLY A 188 17.05 3.75 7.58
CA GLY A 188 17.71 4.33 8.75
C GLY A 188 18.13 3.27 9.77
N VAL A 189 17.23 2.33 10.08
CA VAL A 189 17.51 1.20 10.98
C VAL A 189 18.61 0.31 10.38
N GLY A 190 18.52 0.00 9.07
CA GLY A 190 19.53 -0.78 8.36
C GLY A 190 20.92 -0.10 8.39
N ALA A 191 20.98 1.20 8.12
CA ALA A 191 22.21 1.96 8.15
C ALA A 191 22.88 1.97 9.54
N TRP A 192 22.07 1.93 10.61
CA TRP A 192 22.59 1.94 11.98
C TRP A 192 22.89 0.53 12.50
N LEU A 193 21.99 -0.45 12.31
CA LEU A 193 22.13 -1.77 12.94
C LEU A 193 22.95 -2.76 12.13
N VAL A 194 22.83 -2.79 10.79
CA VAL A 194 23.47 -3.82 9.96
C VAL A 194 24.99 -3.82 10.07
N PRO A 195 25.70 -2.67 10.09
CA PRO A 195 27.16 -2.66 10.24
C PRO A 195 27.64 -3.16 11.61
N HIS A 196 26.80 -3.13 12.67
CA HIS A 196 27.19 -3.48 14.04
C HIS A 196 26.73 -4.89 14.46
N TYR A 197 25.54 -5.31 13.99
CA TYR A 197 24.87 -6.53 14.46
C TYR A 197 24.66 -7.59 13.38
N GLY A 198 25.12 -7.32 12.16
CA GLY A 198 24.89 -8.24 11.04
C GLY A 198 23.54 -8.01 10.34
N TRP A 199 23.33 -8.76 9.26
CA TRP A 199 22.13 -8.62 8.41
C TRP A 199 20.87 -9.23 9.05
N GLU A 200 21.03 -10.20 9.93
CA GLU A 200 19.95 -10.98 10.57
C GLU A 200 19.00 -10.08 11.36
N VAL A 201 19.53 -9.01 11.98
CA VAL A 201 18.76 -8.09 12.80
C VAL A 201 17.58 -7.47 12.07
N MET A 202 17.71 -7.20 10.76
CA MET A 202 16.64 -6.63 9.96
C MET A 202 15.44 -7.58 9.84
N TYR A 203 15.72 -8.87 9.74
CA TYR A 203 14.67 -9.91 9.65
C TYR A 203 14.04 -10.20 10.99
N PHE A 204 14.77 -10.13 12.10
CA PHE A 204 14.20 -10.24 13.44
C PHE A 204 13.26 -9.05 13.75
N ILE A 205 13.63 -7.83 13.37
CA ILE A 205 12.73 -6.65 13.46
C ILE A 205 11.52 -6.83 12.54
N GLY A 206 11.72 -7.34 11.33
CA GLY A 206 10.65 -7.71 10.40
C GLY A 206 9.67 -8.78 10.92
N GLY A 207 10.00 -9.42 12.04
CA GLY A 207 9.14 -10.36 12.76
C GLY A 207 8.01 -9.71 13.58
N VAL A 208 8.07 -8.42 13.85
CA VAL A 208 7.08 -7.72 14.69
C VAL A 208 5.63 -7.89 14.22
N PRO A 209 5.29 -7.95 12.91
CA PRO A 209 3.93 -8.20 12.45
C PRO A 209 3.30 -9.49 12.99
N LEU A 210 4.10 -10.48 13.41
CA LEU A 210 3.58 -11.70 14.02
C LEU A 210 2.69 -11.42 15.23
N VAL A 211 2.96 -10.34 15.97
CA VAL A 211 2.14 -9.90 17.10
C VAL A 211 0.71 -9.59 16.67
N LEU A 212 0.52 -9.02 15.45
CA LEU A 212 -0.80 -8.70 14.91
C LEU A 212 -1.67 -9.93 14.72
N PHE A 213 -1.10 -11.10 14.39
CA PHE A 213 -1.83 -12.35 14.30
C PHE A 213 -2.60 -12.66 15.59
N PHE A 214 -2.00 -12.38 16.75
CA PHE A 214 -2.58 -12.67 18.05
C PHE A 214 -3.52 -11.59 18.58
N ILE A 215 -3.25 -10.31 18.28
CA ILE A 215 -3.95 -9.19 18.93
C ILE A 215 -5.04 -8.55 18.08
N LEU A 216 -4.95 -8.60 16.74
CA LEU A 216 -5.78 -7.80 15.85
C LEU A 216 -7.28 -7.98 16.14
N ARG A 217 -7.75 -9.22 16.22
CA ARG A 217 -9.16 -9.57 16.47
C ARG A 217 -9.64 -9.29 17.90
N ARG A 218 -8.71 -9.13 18.84
CA ARG A 218 -9.05 -8.80 20.23
C ARG A 218 -9.24 -7.31 20.43
N VAL A 219 -8.62 -6.49 19.57
CA VAL A 219 -8.55 -5.04 19.73
C VAL A 219 -9.51 -4.29 18.83
N ILE A 220 -9.76 -4.79 17.61
CA ILE A 220 -10.70 -4.19 16.67
C ILE A 220 -11.74 -5.21 16.21
N PRO A 221 -13.01 -4.78 16.00
CA PRO A 221 -14.09 -5.65 15.54
C PRO A 221 -13.94 -5.95 14.04
N GLU A 222 -14.53 -7.07 13.60
CA GLU A 222 -14.62 -7.43 12.17
C GLU A 222 -15.46 -6.40 11.42
N SER A 223 -15.32 -6.37 10.08
CA SER A 223 -16.08 -5.45 9.23
C SER A 223 -17.59 -5.64 9.36
N PRO A 224 -18.34 -4.61 9.83
CA PRO A 224 -19.80 -4.71 9.94
C PRO A 224 -20.46 -4.89 8.57
N ARG A 225 -19.90 -4.29 7.50
CA ARG A 225 -20.41 -4.45 6.12
C ARG A 225 -20.26 -5.90 5.64
N TRP A 226 -19.10 -6.50 5.85
CA TRP A 226 -18.86 -7.89 5.48
C TRP A 226 -19.77 -8.86 6.25
N LEU A 227 -19.92 -8.65 7.56
CA LEU A 227 -20.81 -9.46 8.39
C LEU A 227 -22.26 -9.37 7.90
N ALA A 228 -22.73 -8.17 7.57
CA ALA A 228 -24.07 -7.96 7.03
C ALA A 228 -24.24 -8.62 5.64
N GLU A 229 -23.21 -8.59 4.78
CA GLU A 229 -23.22 -9.28 3.49
C GLU A 229 -23.31 -10.80 3.62
N LYS A 230 -22.77 -11.36 4.68
CA LYS A 230 -22.85 -12.80 5.00
C LYS A 230 -24.14 -13.19 5.72
N GLY A 231 -25.07 -12.25 5.92
CA GLY A 231 -26.32 -12.48 6.67
C GLY A 231 -26.14 -12.59 8.19
N ARG A 232 -24.94 -12.31 8.72
CA ARG A 232 -24.60 -12.34 10.16
C ARG A 232 -24.94 -11.00 10.81
N LEU A 233 -26.23 -10.63 10.73
CA LEU A 233 -26.72 -9.28 11.09
C LEU A 233 -26.51 -8.94 12.56
N GLU A 234 -26.68 -9.89 13.48
CA GLU A 234 -26.48 -9.66 14.93
C GLU A 234 -25.01 -9.37 15.25
N GLU A 235 -24.09 -10.08 14.62
CA GLU A 235 -22.66 -9.82 14.77
C GLU A 235 -22.23 -8.52 14.10
N ALA A 236 -22.85 -8.17 12.97
CA ALA A 236 -22.65 -6.87 12.31
C ALA A 236 -23.08 -5.71 13.20
N ASP A 237 -24.23 -5.86 13.89
CA ASP A 237 -24.72 -4.88 14.84
C ASP A 237 -23.82 -4.76 16.07
N ALA A 238 -23.36 -5.88 16.63
CA ALA A 238 -22.41 -5.90 17.75
C ALA A 238 -21.07 -5.21 17.38
N ALA A 239 -20.54 -5.53 16.21
CA ALA A 239 -19.33 -4.89 15.69
C ALA A 239 -19.52 -3.39 15.49
N LEU A 240 -20.66 -2.96 14.92
CA LEU A 240 -20.97 -1.56 14.68
C LEU A 240 -21.16 -0.77 15.99
N ARG A 241 -21.80 -1.38 17.00
CA ARG A 241 -21.92 -0.76 18.34
C ARG A 241 -20.56 -0.46 18.98
N ALA A 242 -19.54 -1.31 18.73
CA ALA A 242 -18.20 -1.04 19.23
C ALA A 242 -17.57 0.22 18.61
N PHE A 243 -17.92 0.56 17.35
CA PHE A 243 -17.55 1.82 16.74
C PHE A 243 -18.41 2.99 17.27
N GLU A 244 -19.72 2.83 17.34
CA GLU A 244 -20.67 3.86 17.81
C GLU A 244 -20.38 4.27 19.26
N ALA A 245 -20.04 3.33 20.15
CA ALA A 245 -19.69 3.58 21.54
C ALA A 245 -18.46 4.49 21.74
N ARG A 246 -17.66 4.71 20.68
CA ARG A 246 -16.50 5.59 20.68
C ARG A 246 -16.76 6.93 19.96
N ALA A 247 -17.99 7.19 19.53
CA ALA A 247 -18.39 8.51 19.03
C ALA A 247 -18.32 9.54 20.17
N LYS A 248 -17.78 10.72 19.85
CA LYS A 248 -17.68 11.82 20.83
C LYS A 248 -19.03 12.54 21.04
N ASP A 249 -19.79 12.65 19.95
CA ASP A 249 -21.06 13.36 19.94
C ASP A 249 -22.23 12.38 19.68
N PRO A 250 -23.46 12.72 20.08
CA PRO A 250 -24.65 11.95 19.74
C PRO A 250 -24.75 11.77 18.23
N LEU A 251 -24.95 10.54 17.78
CA LEU A 251 -25.07 10.24 16.35
C LEU A 251 -26.46 10.64 15.84
N PRO A 252 -26.57 11.32 14.68
CA PRO A 252 -27.84 11.61 14.05
C PRO A 252 -28.59 10.31 13.71
N PRO A 253 -29.92 10.33 13.53
CA PRO A 253 -30.64 9.13 13.10
C PRO A 253 -30.14 8.63 11.75
N PRO A 254 -30.16 7.29 11.51
CA PRO A 254 -29.75 6.74 10.22
C PRO A 254 -30.75 7.14 9.13
N VAL A 255 -30.25 7.65 8.00
CA VAL A 255 -31.05 8.12 6.87
C VAL A 255 -30.93 7.15 5.71
N ASN A 256 -32.01 6.95 4.94
CA ASN A 256 -32.01 6.19 3.68
C ASN A 256 -31.64 4.70 3.76
N ALA A 257 -31.94 4.01 4.86
CA ALA A 257 -31.69 2.56 4.98
C ALA A 257 -32.27 1.76 3.79
N GLY A 258 -33.49 2.05 3.36
CA GLY A 258 -34.15 1.36 2.23
C GLY A 258 -33.53 1.65 0.85
N SER A 259 -32.80 2.77 0.68
CA SER A 259 -32.08 3.03 -0.57
C SER A 259 -30.81 2.19 -0.67
N TYR A 260 -30.14 1.94 0.45
CA TYR A 260 -28.95 1.06 0.46
C TYR A 260 -29.29 -0.41 0.18
N ASP A 261 -30.45 -0.90 0.57
CA ASP A 261 -30.91 -2.26 0.23
C ASP A 261 -31.14 -2.41 -1.29
N ARG A 262 -31.54 -1.33 -1.98
CA ARG A 262 -31.74 -1.32 -3.45
C ARG A 262 -30.46 -1.16 -4.25
N MET A 263 -29.45 -0.46 -3.73
CA MET A 263 -28.16 -0.21 -4.41
C MET A 263 -27.30 -1.45 -4.61
N THR A 264 -27.66 -2.58 -4.03
CA THR A 264 -26.86 -3.83 -4.10
C THR A 264 -27.03 -4.65 -5.37
N GLN A 265 -27.81 -4.19 -6.35
CA GLN A 265 -28.13 -4.90 -7.59
C GLN A 265 -27.34 -4.39 -8.82
N HIS A 266 -26.09 -3.97 -8.64
CA HIS A 266 -25.27 -3.64 -9.83
C HIS A 266 -24.86 -4.90 -10.59
N PRO A 267 -25.03 -4.94 -11.94
CA PRO A 267 -24.60 -6.06 -12.74
C PRO A 267 -23.10 -6.28 -12.59
N ARG A 268 -22.70 -7.53 -12.34
CA ARG A 268 -21.28 -7.91 -12.24
C ARG A 268 -20.63 -7.73 -13.62
N ARG A 269 -19.82 -6.67 -13.77
CA ARG A 269 -18.99 -6.50 -14.96
C ARG A 269 -17.78 -7.43 -14.92
N ARG A 270 -17.23 -7.77 -16.10
CA ARG A 270 -16.12 -8.73 -16.25
C ARG A 270 -14.80 -7.99 -16.50
N VAL A 271 -13.68 -8.64 -16.22
CA VAL A 271 -12.32 -8.10 -16.48
C VAL A 271 -12.16 -7.65 -17.95
N ARG A 272 -12.80 -8.37 -18.91
CA ARG A 272 -12.77 -8.00 -20.33
C ARG A 272 -13.32 -6.59 -20.62
N ASP A 273 -14.16 -6.04 -19.76
CA ASP A 273 -14.75 -4.72 -19.96
C ASP A 273 -13.69 -3.61 -19.82
N LEU A 274 -12.62 -3.87 -19.05
CA LEU A 274 -11.48 -2.96 -18.91
C LEU A 274 -10.66 -2.81 -20.20
N VAL A 275 -10.64 -3.81 -21.04
CA VAL A 275 -9.96 -3.80 -22.35
C VAL A 275 -10.91 -3.47 -23.51
N SER A 276 -12.13 -3.04 -23.22
CA SER A 276 -13.07 -2.52 -24.22
C SER A 276 -12.56 -1.20 -24.82
N LYS A 277 -13.02 -0.84 -26.01
CA LYS A 277 -12.62 0.43 -26.69
C LYS A 277 -12.82 1.66 -25.80
N ALA A 278 -13.85 1.66 -24.95
CA ALA A 278 -14.15 2.75 -24.02
C ALA A 278 -13.09 2.95 -22.93
N TYR A 279 -12.50 1.86 -22.42
CA TYR A 279 -11.57 1.92 -21.28
C TYR A 279 -10.12 1.57 -21.63
N LEU A 280 -9.85 1.04 -22.82
CA LEU A 280 -8.52 0.55 -23.22
C LEU A 280 -7.40 1.58 -22.98
N GLY A 281 -7.60 2.83 -23.42
CA GLY A 281 -6.60 3.89 -23.24
C GLY A 281 -6.31 4.17 -21.77
N ARG A 282 -7.36 4.29 -20.95
CA ARG A 282 -7.24 4.50 -19.49
C ARG A 282 -6.54 3.31 -18.83
N THR A 283 -6.89 2.10 -19.23
CA THR A 283 -6.33 0.85 -18.70
C THR A 283 -4.85 0.72 -19.04
N LEU A 284 -4.44 1.01 -20.26
CA LEU A 284 -3.04 1.02 -20.65
C LEU A 284 -2.23 2.09 -19.88
N ALA A 285 -2.81 3.28 -19.70
CA ALA A 285 -2.17 4.31 -18.87
C ALA A 285 -1.98 3.86 -17.43
N VAL A 286 -2.98 3.22 -16.81
CA VAL A 286 -2.90 2.66 -15.46
C VAL A 286 -1.85 1.54 -15.38
N TRP A 287 -1.85 0.60 -16.32
CA TRP A 287 -0.88 -0.50 -16.32
C TRP A 287 0.55 0.00 -16.43
N MET A 288 0.81 0.95 -17.35
CA MET A 288 2.13 1.55 -17.52
C MET A 288 2.56 2.34 -16.29
N LEU A 289 1.64 3.10 -15.68
CA LEU A 289 1.85 3.86 -14.45
C LEU A 289 2.31 2.94 -13.30
N TRP A 290 1.56 1.87 -13.01
CA TRP A 290 1.88 0.94 -11.93
C TRP A 290 3.11 0.09 -12.23
N ALA A 291 3.29 -0.34 -13.47
CA ALA A 291 4.51 -1.05 -13.89
C ALA A 291 5.76 -0.18 -13.67
N THR A 292 5.69 1.11 -14.01
CA THR A 292 6.80 2.06 -13.77
C THR A 292 7.10 2.20 -12.28
N CYS A 293 6.07 2.35 -11.45
CA CYS A 293 6.26 2.44 -10.00
C CYS A 293 6.97 1.20 -9.46
N GLY A 294 6.51 -0.01 -9.83
CA GLY A 294 7.14 -1.26 -9.42
C GLY A 294 8.56 -1.42 -9.98
N PHE A 295 8.76 -1.12 -11.26
CA PHE A 295 10.04 -1.30 -11.93
C PHE A 295 11.15 -0.43 -11.31
N ILE A 296 10.88 0.87 -11.11
CA ILE A 296 11.87 1.77 -10.51
C ILE A 296 12.02 1.52 -9.01
N GLN A 297 10.93 1.30 -8.27
CA GLN A 297 11.01 1.03 -6.83
C GLN A 297 11.88 -0.19 -6.53
N TYR A 298 11.64 -1.32 -7.21
CA TYR A 298 12.36 -2.57 -6.94
C TYR A 298 13.66 -2.68 -7.75
N GLY A 299 13.76 -2.04 -8.91
CA GLY A 299 14.97 -2.01 -9.72
C GLY A 299 16.03 -1.05 -9.19
N LEU A 300 15.64 0.13 -8.70
CA LEU A 300 16.60 1.13 -8.24
C LEU A 300 16.86 1.02 -6.73
N SER A 301 15.82 1.15 -5.89
CA SER A 301 16.01 1.32 -4.43
C SER A 301 16.69 0.12 -3.78
N THR A 302 16.42 -1.10 -4.25
CA THR A 302 17.01 -2.32 -3.68
C THR A 302 18.47 -2.52 -4.05
N TRP A 303 18.91 -1.92 -5.16
CA TRP A 303 20.29 -2.03 -5.63
C TRP A 303 21.22 -0.90 -5.16
N LEU A 304 20.69 0.25 -4.72
CA LEU A 304 21.50 1.43 -4.36
C LEU A 304 22.64 1.12 -3.39
N PRO A 305 22.42 0.48 -2.21
CA PRO A 305 23.53 0.19 -1.29
C PRO A 305 24.59 -0.72 -1.91
N THR A 306 24.16 -1.71 -2.69
CA THR A 306 25.06 -2.65 -3.37
C THR A 306 25.90 -1.92 -4.42
N VAL A 307 25.29 -1.09 -5.27
CA VAL A 307 26.00 -0.30 -6.29
C VAL A 307 27.02 0.62 -5.63
N TYR A 308 26.65 1.35 -4.60
CA TYR A 308 27.59 2.25 -3.89
C TYR A 308 28.76 1.49 -3.26
N LYS A 309 28.52 0.29 -2.70
CA LYS A 309 29.58 -0.52 -2.10
C LYS A 309 30.46 -1.22 -3.15
N THR A 310 29.87 -1.84 -4.18
CA THR A 310 30.61 -2.72 -5.10
C THR A 310 31.22 -1.97 -6.28
N VAL A 311 30.53 -0.96 -6.83
CA VAL A 311 31.01 -0.21 -7.99
C VAL A 311 31.84 1.01 -7.58
N TYR A 312 31.36 1.75 -6.55
CA TYR A 312 32.08 2.95 -6.07
C TYR A 312 33.02 2.66 -4.91
N HIS A 313 33.14 1.41 -4.45
CA HIS A 313 33.98 0.99 -3.32
C HIS A 313 33.74 1.81 -2.04
N ALA A 314 32.53 2.32 -1.86
CA ALA A 314 32.16 3.09 -0.68
C ALA A 314 32.11 2.17 0.57
N PRO A 315 32.54 2.65 1.74
CA PRO A 315 32.29 1.94 2.99
C PRO A 315 30.84 1.61 3.17
N LEU A 316 30.53 0.43 3.75
CA LEU A 316 29.14 -0.04 3.94
C LEU A 316 28.26 1.01 4.59
N GLN A 317 28.76 1.65 5.66
CA GLN A 317 28.03 2.71 6.38
C GLN A 317 27.65 3.88 5.48
N LEU A 318 28.59 4.34 4.63
CA LEU A 318 28.33 5.43 3.67
C LEU A 318 27.29 5.01 2.64
N ALA A 319 27.42 3.79 2.07
CA ALA A 319 26.48 3.26 1.09
C ALA A 319 25.05 3.20 1.63
N LEU A 320 24.86 2.74 2.87
CA LEU A 320 23.57 2.68 3.55
C LEU A 320 23.02 4.08 3.89
N ASN A 321 23.89 5.01 4.33
CA ASN A 321 23.47 6.39 4.62
C ASN A 321 22.99 7.13 3.36
N LEU A 322 23.66 6.95 2.22
CA LEU A 322 23.23 7.53 0.93
C LEU A 322 21.90 6.97 0.47
N ALA A 323 21.67 5.67 0.64
CA ALA A 323 20.39 5.04 0.33
C ALA A 323 19.26 5.53 1.28
N ALA A 324 19.58 5.72 2.57
CA ALA A 324 18.65 6.31 3.53
C ALA A 324 18.26 7.74 3.11
N GLY A 325 19.23 8.56 2.67
CA GLY A 325 18.97 9.89 2.12
C GLY A 325 18.00 9.89 0.94
N ALA A 326 18.13 8.92 0.02
CA ALA A 326 17.20 8.75 -1.09
C ALA A 326 15.75 8.47 -0.62
N SER A 327 15.58 7.69 0.43
CA SER A 327 14.25 7.42 1.01
C SER A 327 13.63 8.64 1.69
N VAL A 328 14.46 9.48 2.31
CA VAL A 328 13.99 10.78 2.87
C VAL A 328 13.41 11.66 1.75
N LEU A 329 14.12 11.76 0.60
CA LEU A 329 13.60 12.48 -0.55
C LEU A 329 12.31 11.86 -1.09
N GLY A 330 12.16 10.54 -1.02
CA GLY A 330 10.91 9.87 -1.35
C GLY A 330 9.73 10.32 -0.48
N VAL A 331 9.92 10.40 0.83
CA VAL A 331 8.89 10.92 1.76
C VAL A 331 8.60 12.39 1.48
N VAL A 332 9.62 13.22 1.28
CA VAL A 332 9.46 14.65 0.95
C VAL A 332 8.67 14.80 -0.35
N GLY A 333 9.03 14.05 -1.40
CA GLY A 333 8.31 14.06 -2.68
C GLY A 333 6.84 13.69 -2.54
N SER A 334 6.54 12.66 -1.74
CA SER A 334 5.15 12.25 -1.43
C SER A 334 4.37 13.35 -0.70
N LEU A 335 4.97 14.01 0.28
CA LEU A 335 4.33 15.10 1.03
C LEU A 335 4.07 16.33 0.16
N VAL A 336 5.08 16.74 -0.62
CA VAL A 336 4.93 17.86 -1.57
C VAL A 336 3.82 17.57 -2.57
N CYS A 337 3.79 16.35 -3.12
CA CYS A 337 2.73 15.93 -4.02
C CYS A 337 1.34 16.01 -3.37
N ALA A 338 1.19 15.50 -2.15
CA ALA A 338 -0.08 15.55 -1.43
C ALA A 338 -0.61 16.99 -1.23
N MET A 339 0.28 18.00 -1.15
CA MET A 339 -0.10 19.41 -1.03
C MET A 339 -0.51 20.05 -2.35
N ILE A 340 0.03 19.58 -3.48
CA ILE A 340 -0.14 20.24 -4.78
C ILE A 340 -1.10 19.52 -5.72
N VAL A 341 -1.34 18.23 -5.55
CA VAL A 341 -2.11 17.38 -6.48
C VAL A 341 -3.55 17.87 -6.70
N ASP A 342 -4.19 18.39 -5.67
CA ASP A 342 -5.54 18.94 -5.77
C ASP A 342 -5.59 20.30 -6.46
N LYS A 343 -4.47 21.05 -6.40
CA LYS A 343 -4.36 22.39 -7.06
C LYS A 343 -3.92 22.28 -8.51
N VAL A 344 -3.00 21.39 -8.82
CA VAL A 344 -2.40 21.25 -10.16
C VAL A 344 -3.20 20.27 -11.04
N GLY A 345 -3.67 19.17 -10.46
CA GLY A 345 -4.34 18.08 -11.17
C GLY A 345 -3.50 16.81 -11.15
N ARG A 346 -4.15 15.67 -11.38
CA ARG A 346 -3.49 14.36 -11.28
C ARG A 346 -2.57 14.09 -12.46
N LYS A 347 -3.07 14.30 -13.67
CA LYS A 347 -2.33 14.05 -14.92
C LYS A 347 -1.05 14.90 -15.05
N PRO A 348 -1.06 16.23 -14.85
CA PRO A 348 0.15 17.03 -14.87
C PRO A 348 1.18 16.61 -13.82
N VAL A 349 0.73 16.33 -12.59
CA VAL A 349 1.65 15.90 -11.51
C VAL A 349 2.35 14.59 -11.88
N ILE A 350 1.61 13.58 -12.38
CA ILE A 350 2.20 12.29 -12.82
C ILE A 350 3.20 12.53 -13.94
N ASN A 351 2.84 13.30 -14.97
CA ASN A 351 3.71 13.52 -16.13
C ASN A 351 5.00 14.25 -15.75
N VAL A 352 4.91 15.33 -14.98
CA VAL A 352 6.10 16.08 -14.54
C VAL A 352 6.96 15.23 -13.63
N SER A 353 6.36 14.50 -12.68
CA SER A 353 7.10 13.61 -11.77
C SER A 353 7.87 12.53 -12.53
N PHE A 354 7.26 11.86 -13.50
CA PHE A 354 7.93 10.81 -14.25
C PHE A 354 8.95 11.33 -15.25
N LEU A 355 8.74 12.49 -15.87
CA LEU A 355 9.76 13.13 -16.72
C LEU A 355 10.98 13.55 -15.90
N LEU A 356 10.77 14.12 -14.70
CA LEU A 356 11.88 14.50 -13.82
C LEU A 356 12.58 13.27 -13.22
N CYS A 357 11.85 12.19 -12.95
CA CYS A 357 12.44 10.90 -12.57
C CYS A 357 13.33 10.37 -13.71
N ALA A 358 12.82 10.32 -14.95
CA ALA A 358 13.59 9.90 -16.12
C ALA A 358 14.83 10.76 -16.33
N LEU A 359 14.70 12.08 -16.27
CA LEU A 359 15.82 13.02 -16.41
C LEU A 359 16.89 12.78 -15.33
N SER A 360 16.47 12.61 -14.08
CA SER A 360 17.39 12.31 -12.97
C SER A 360 18.17 11.01 -13.21
N LEU A 361 17.53 9.96 -13.74
CA LEU A 361 18.18 8.70 -14.09
C LEU A 361 19.13 8.84 -15.27
N VAL A 362 18.75 9.63 -16.30
CA VAL A 362 19.66 9.97 -17.41
C VAL A 362 20.91 10.67 -16.88
N LEU A 363 20.75 11.66 -16.01
CA LEU A 363 21.87 12.38 -15.41
C LEU A 363 22.74 11.46 -14.55
N ALA A 364 22.13 10.53 -13.78
CA ALA A 364 22.88 9.49 -13.07
C ALA A 364 23.71 8.62 -14.03
N GLY A 365 23.16 8.27 -15.19
CA GLY A 365 23.85 7.52 -16.24
C GLY A 365 24.98 8.29 -16.92
N VAL A 366 24.79 9.59 -17.19
CA VAL A 366 25.82 10.46 -17.78
C VAL A 366 26.98 10.68 -16.80
N PHE A 367 26.66 10.93 -15.54
CA PHE A 367 27.67 11.20 -14.50
C PHE A 367 28.09 9.96 -13.70
N HIS A 368 27.84 8.74 -14.23
CA HIS A 368 28.16 7.49 -13.51
C HIS A 368 29.65 7.34 -13.16
N ALA A 369 30.56 7.91 -13.94
CA ALA A 369 31.99 7.89 -13.68
C ALA A 369 32.46 8.97 -12.66
N SER A 370 31.55 9.83 -12.18
CA SER A 370 31.83 10.81 -11.15
C SER A 370 31.91 10.15 -9.75
N ASN A 371 32.06 10.94 -8.71
CA ASN A 371 32.07 10.43 -7.36
C ASN A 371 30.68 9.92 -6.92
N VAL A 372 30.65 9.06 -5.91
CA VAL A 372 29.43 8.43 -5.40
C VAL A 372 28.36 9.43 -4.98
N TYR A 373 28.73 10.62 -4.48
CA TYR A 373 27.78 11.63 -4.00
C TYR A 373 26.95 12.24 -5.13
N VAL A 374 27.58 12.47 -6.31
CA VAL A 374 26.88 13.00 -7.49
C VAL A 374 25.81 12.01 -7.96
N VAL A 375 26.20 10.74 -8.10
CA VAL A 375 25.26 9.69 -8.54
C VAL A 375 24.17 9.47 -7.49
N ALA A 376 24.52 9.44 -6.20
CA ALA A 376 23.55 9.32 -5.12
C ALA A 376 22.55 10.46 -5.10
N THR A 377 22.97 11.69 -5.42
CA THR A 377 22.07 12.85 -5.52
C THR A 377 21.03 12.65 -6.64
N PHE A 378 21.47 12.25 -7.84
CA PHE A 378 20.52 12.01 -8.94
C PHE A 378 19.60 10.82 -8.66
N CYS A 379 20.10 9.73 -8.06
CA CYS A 379 19.26 8.62 -7.63
C CYS A 379 18.25 9.03 -6.56
N ALA A 380 18.64 9.87 -5.61
CA ALA A 380 17.73 10.38 -4.57
C ALA A 380 16.65 11.30 -5.16
N LEU A 381 17.00 12.17 -6.11
CA LEU A 381 16.02 12.97 -6.86
C LEU A 381 15.05 12.08 -7.65
N ALA A 382 15.56 11.06 -8.33
CA ALA A 382 14.72 10.09 -9.05
C ALA A 382 13.71 9.40 -8.12
N MET A 383 14.14 8.99 -6.91
CA MET A 383 13.26 8.39 -5.89
C MET A 383 12.23 9.38 -5.36
N GLY A 384 12.58 10.65 -5.17
CA GLY A 384 11.65 11.70 -4.76
C GLY A 384 10.54 11.94 -5.79
N PHE A 385 10.93 12.05 -7.07
CA PHE A 385 9.97 12.20 -8.16
C PHE A 385 9.14 10.94 -8.40
N LEU A 386 9.73 9.75 -8.30
CA LEU A 386 9.00 8.49 -8.36
C LEU A 386 7.91 8.43 -7.28
N ALA A 387 8.25 8.76 -6.05
CA ALA A 387 7.32 8.72 -4.93
C ALA A 387 6.14 9.69 -5.11
N SER A 388 6.38 10.87 -5.70
CA SER A 388 5.32 11.81 -6.08
C SER A 388 4.34 11.23 -7.11
N GLY A 389 4.86 10.58 -8.15
CA GLY A 389 4.04 9.89 -9.15
C GLY A 389 3.30 8.69 -8.55
N PHE A 390 3.95 7.94 -7.68
CA PHE A 390 3.41 6.74 -7.06
C PHE A 390 2.21 7.06 -6.14
N ILE A 391 2.34 8.05 -5.25
CA ILE A 391 1.22 8.42 -4.37
C ILE A 391 0.04 8.98 -5.17
N THR A 392 0.31 9.68 -6.28
CA THR A 392 -0.73 10.16 -7.19
C THR A 392 -1.46 9.01 -7.87
N ALA A 393 -0.78 7.91 -8.20
CA ALA A 393 -1.37 6.72 -8.80
C ALA A 393 -2.48 6.11 -7.95
N TYR A 394 -2.34 6.10 -6.62
CA TYR A 394 -3.37 5.59 -5.70
C TYR A 394 -4.67 6.41 -5.74
N VAL A 395 -4.58 7.72 -6.00
CA VAL A 395 -5.76 8.59 -6.15
C VAL A 395 -6.30 8.52 -7.57
N TYR A 396 -5.43 8.59 -8.55
CA TYR A 396 -5.78 8.67 -9.96
C TYR A 396 -6.43 7.40 -10.50
N THR A 397 -5.91 6.22 -10.12
CA THR A 397 -6.42 4.95 -10.65
C THR A 397 -7.90 4.71 -10.35
N PRO A 398 -8.39 4.84 -9.10
CA PRO A 398 -9.82 4.68 -8.83
C PRO A 398 -10.71 5.76 -9.43
N GLU A 399 -10.17 6.95 -9.72
CA GLU A 399 -10.90 8.03 -10.39
C GLU A 399 -11.14 7.76 -11.89
N LEU A 400 -10.30 6.92 -12.53
CA LEU A 400 -10.41 6.59 -13.95
C LEU A 400 -11.52 5.59 -14.29
N TYR A 401 -12.04 4.87 -13.30
CA TYR A 401 -12.98 3.78 -13.51
C TYR A 401 -14.31 3.99 -12.80
N PRO A 402 -15.44 3.66 -13.47
CA PRO A 402 -16.75 3.64 -12.82
C PRO A 402 -16.78 2.59 -11.71
N THR A 403 -17.68 2.78 -10.76
CA THR A 403 -17.79 1.96 -9.53
C THR A 403 -17.84 0.46 -9.82
N SER A 404 -18.49 0.07 -10.92
CA SER A 404 -18.71 -1.32 -11.33
C SER A 404 -17.43 -2.10 -11.73
N VAL A 405 -16.38 -1.41 -12.19
CA VAL A 405 -15.09 -2.02 -12.62
C VAL A 405 -13.87 -1.47 -11.86
N ARG A 406 -14.07 -0.49 -10.98
CA ARG A 406 -13.01 0.21 -10.24
C ARG A 406 -12.09 -0.74 -9.48
N ALA A 407 -12.66 -1.66 -8.70
CA ALA A 407 -11.87 -2.62 -7.92
C ALA A 407 -11.00 -3.52 -8.81
N MET A 408 -11.52 -3.93 -9.97
CA MET A 408 -10.76 -4.72 -10.94
C MET A 408 -9.64 -3.90 -11.59
N GLY A 409 -9.91 -2.64 -11.95
CA GLY A 409 -8.90 -1.74 -12.52
C GLY A 409 -7.74 -1.47 -11.56
N CYS A 410 -8.04 -1.19 -10.28
CA CYS A 410 -7.03 -1.02 -9.24
C CYS A 410 -6.25 -2.33 -8.99
N GLY A 411 -6.93 -3.47 -8.93
CA GLY A 411 -6.30 -4.77 -8.72
C GLY A 411 -5.34 -5.15 -9.84
N LEU A 412 -5.73 -4.92 -11.10
CA LEU A 412 -4.84 -5.15 -12.24
C LEU A 412 -3.64 -4.19 -12.25
N GLY A 413 -3.83 -2.92 -11.85
CA GLY A 413 -2.71 -2.00 -11.64
C GLY A 413 -1.69 -2.58 -10.66
N GLY A 414 -2.15 -3.03 -9.48
CA GLY A 414 -1.30 -3.69 -8.49
C GLY A 414 -0.59 -4.95 -9.03
N ALA A 415 -1.26 -5.75 -9.87
CA ALA A 415 -0.65 -6.91 -10.53
C ALA A 415 0.50 -6.50 -11.47
N TRP A 416 0.34 -5.44 -12.26
CA TRP A 416 1.40 -4.90 -13.12
C TRP A 416 2.59 -4.37 -12.33
N LEU A 417 2.37 -3.74 -11.16
CA LEU A 417 3.44 -3.36 -10.25
C LEU A 417 4.26 -4.59 -9.82
N LYS A 418 3.60 -5.67 -9.41
CA LYS A 418 4.28 -6.89 -8.95
C LYS A 418 5.02 -7.61 -10.09
N LEU A 419 4.44 -7.66 -11.29
CA LEU A 419 5.12 -8.19 -12.47
C LEU A 419 6.40 -7.38 -12.78
N ALA A 420 6.32 -6.06 -12.78
CA ALA A 420 7.48 -5.21 -13.01
C ALA A 420 8.56 -5.41 -11.93
N ALA A 421 8.16 -5.57 -10.66
CA ALA A 421 9.06 -5.85 -9.55
C ALA A 421 9.80 -7.21 -9.67
N ILE A 422 9.23 -8.19 -10.39
CA ILE A 422 9.90 -9.47 -10.68
C ILE A 422 11.01 -9.28 -11.71
N PHE A 423 10.77 -8.52 -12.76
CA PHE A 423 11.72 -8.39 -13.88
C PHE A 423 12.82 -7.35 -13.65
N ALA A 424 12.52 -6.26 -12.95
CA ALA A 424 13.45 -5.14 -12.77
C ALA A 424 14.79 -5.52 -12.12
N PRO A 425 14.84 -6.30 -11.02
CA PRO A 425 16.12 -6.68 -10.39
C PRO A 425 17.01 -7.51 -11.30
N GLY A 426 16.41 -8.40 -12.11
CA GLY A 426 17.16 -9.21 -13.08
C GLY A 426 17.82 -8.39 -14.18
N LEU A 427 17.13 -7.35 -14.68
CA LEU A 427 17.72 -6.43 -15.65
C LEU A 427 18.91 -5.69 -15.06
N ILE A 428 18.81 -5.18 -13.85
CA ILE A 428 19.91 -4.47 -13.17
C ILE A 428 21.08 -5.44 -12.91
N ALA A 429 20.78 -6.66 -12.46
CA ALA A 429 21.80 -7.69 -12.24
C ALA A 429 22.63 -7.96 -13.51
N SER A 430 21.97 -8.10 -14.67
CA SER A 430 22.65 -8.36 -15.95
C SER A 430 23.54 -7.19 -16.41
N THR A 431 23.09 -5.95 -16.20
CA THR A 431 23.84 -4.75 -16.58
C THR A 431 25.03 -4.47 -15.65
N ILE A 432 24.88 -4.68 -14.35
CA ILE A 432 25.99 -4.56 -13.39
C ILE A 432 27.00 -5.68 -13.63
N GLY A 433 26.55 -6.91 -13.89
CA GLY A 433 27.42 -8.05 -14.19
C GLY A 433 28.27 -7.85 -15.45
N SER A 434 27.80 -7.06 -16.42
CA SER A 434 28.58 -6.67 -17.60
C SER A 434 29.51 -5.46 -17.42
N GLY A 435 29.54 -4.86 -16.21
CA GLY A 435 30.37 -3.68 -15.91
C GLY A 435 29.81 -2.34 -16.45
N ASN A 436 28.62 -2.34 -17.04
CA ASN A 436 28.03 -1.17 -17.71
C ASN A 436 26.94 -0.49 -16.86
N LEU A 437 27.34 0.19 -15.77
CA LEU A 437 26.42 0.88 -14.87
C LEU A 437 25.59 1.98 -15.57
N SER A 438 26.19 2.70 -16.55
CA SER A 438 25.47 3.72 -17.32
C SER A 438 24.29 3.14 -18.10
N VAL A 439 24.45 1.94 -18.67
CA VAL A 439 23.39 1.24 -19.40
C VAL A 439 22.23 0.90 -18.46
N ALA A 440 22.52 0.52 -17.20
CA ALA A 440 21.48 0.28 -16.19
C ALA A 440 20.63 1.52 -15.95
N PHE A 441 21.27 2.69 -15.75
CA PHE A 441 20.55 3.95 -15.51
C PHE A 441 19.74 4.40 -16.74
N PHE A 442 20.30 4.27 -17.94
CA PHE A 442 19.55 4.60 -19.17
C PHE A 442 18.37 3.66 -19.38
N ALA A 443 18.54 2.35 -19.18
CA ALA A 443 17.44 1.40 -19.26
C ALA A 443 16.32 1.71 -18.22
N LEU A 444 16.70 2.06 -16.99
CA LEU A 444 15.74 2.50 -15.97
C LEU A 444 15.04 3.81 -16.37
N SER A 445 15.70 4.75 -17.03
CA SER A 445 15.13 6.05 -17.40
C SER A 445 14.06 5.95 -18.49
N VAL A 446 14.14 4.95 -19.37
CA VAL A 446 13.17 4.72 -20.46
C VAL A 446 11.78 4.45 -19.90
N VAL A 447 11.68 3.72 -18.80
CA VAL A 447 10.39 3.26 -18.27
C VAL A 447 9.52 4.43 -17.77
N PRO A 448 10.00 5.34 -16.91
CA PRO A 448 9.21 6.51 -16.50
C PRO A 448 8.99 7.49 -17.65
N ALA A 449 9.89 7.60 -18.63
CA ALA A 449 9.67 8.41 -19.82
C ALA A 449 8.49 7.87 -20.66
N LEU A 450 8.44 6.55 -20.90
CA LEU A 450 7.31 5.90 -21.58
C LEU A 450 6.00 6.06 -20.80
N ALA A 451 6.04 5.97 -19.48
CA ALA A 451 4.85 6.18 -18.65
C ALA A 451 4.34 7.62 -18.76
N ALA A 452 5.22 8.61 -18.72
CA ALA A 452 4.83 10.01 -18.90
C ALA A 452 4.17 10.23 -20.28
N VAL A 453 4.76 9.68 -21.35
CA VAL A 453 4.19 9.73 -22.71
C VAL A 453 2.82 9.03 -22.74
N THR A 454 2.72 7.82 -22.19
CA THR A 454 1.47 7.05 -22.17
C THR A 454 0.36 7.77 -21.41
N VAL A 455 0.66 8.31 -20.23
CA VAL A 455 -0.32 9.08 -19.44
C VAL A 455 -0.67 10.39 -20.13
N TYR A 456 0.28 11.04 -20.83
CA TYR A 456 0.01 12.26 -21.58
C TYR A 456 -1.02 12.04 -22.70
N PHE A 457 -0.88 10.99 -23.50
CA PHE A 457 -1.76 10.74 -24.63
C PHE A 457 -3.04 9.97 -24.27
N LEU A 458 -2.96 8.98 -23.37
CA LEU A 458 -4.07 8.08 -23.07
C LEU A 458 -4.77 8.38 -21.75
N GLY A 459 -4.10 9.09 -20.82
CA GLY A 459 -4.67 9.50 -19.56
C GLY A 459 -5.62 10.68 -19.71
N ILE A 460 -6.64 10.73 -18.86
CA ILE A 460 -7.57 11.87 -18.76
C ILE A 460 -7.34 12.63 -17.46
N GLU A 461 -7.59 13.94 -17.44
CA GLU A 461 -7.53 14.71 -16.19
C GLU A 461 -8.84 14.52 -15.41
N THR A 462 -8.69 14.19 -14.14
CA THR A 462 -9.82 13.90 -13.24
C THR A 462 -10.12 15.02 -12.25
N LYS A 463 -9.26 16.03 -12.16
CA LYS A 463 -9.42 17.16 -11.26
C LYS A 463 -10.76 17.87 -11.46
N GLY A 464 -11.55 17.96 -10.37
CA GLY A 464 -12.80 18.73 -10.36
C GLY A 464 -13.94 18.10 -11.16
N ARG A 465 -13.78 16.87 -11.66
CA ARG A 465 -14.84 16.13 -12.35
C ARG A 465 -15.55 15.18 -11.39
N VAL A 466 -16.86 15.11 -11.50
CA VAL A 466 -17.67 14.12 -10.80
C VAL A 466 -17.45 12.77 -11.47
N LEU A 467 -17.36 11.68 -10.68
CA LEU A 467 -17.04 10.34 -11.20
C LEU A 467 -18.06 9.87 -12.27
N GLU A 468 -19.31 10.31 -12.13
CA GLU A 468 -20.41 10.02 -13.07
C GLU A 468 -20.20 10.68 -14.44
N GLU A 469 -19.49 11.82 -14.51
CA GLU A 469 -19.15 12.49 -15.78
C GLU A 469 -18.02 11.78 -16.55
N LEU A 470 -17.32 10.87 -15.89
CA LEU A 470 -16.25 10.07 -16.47
C LEU A 470 -16.74 8.71 -16.98
N GLU A 471 -18.02 8.37 -16.75
CA GLU A 471 -18.68 7.19 -17.32
C GLU A 471 -18.93 7.41 -18.82
N VAL A 472 -18.29 6.59 -19.66
CA VAL A 472 -18.45 6.57 -21.14
C VAL A 472 -19.27 5.38 -21.55
#